data_45ce4eaba8f179fa07c22379ef910473
#
_entry.id   45ce4eaba8f179fa07c22379ef910473
#
_cell.length_a   1.000
_cell.length_b   1.000
_cell.length_c   1.000
_cell.angle_alpha   90.00
_cell.angle_beta   90.00
_cell.angle_gamma   90.00
#
_symmetry.space_group_name_H-M   'P 1'
#
loop_
_entity.id
_entity.type
_entity.pdbx_description
1 polymer ?
#
loop_
_entity_poly.entity_id
_entity_poly.type
_entity_poly.pdbx_seq_one_letter_code
_entity_poly.pdbx_strand_id
1 'polypeptide(L)'
;MQDLKQRTFGFAVAVARLIQGLPFNTVNKAYANQLIRCSSSVGANYRAARRAKSDADFIHKLKIVEEEADESVYFLELLLIFNPGLSEQINYLIKEATALLKIFVASVKTTRSNLNKNSG
;
A
#
# COMPACT_ATOMS: atom_id res chain seq x y z
N MET A 1 -16.69 -8.22 -7.45
CA MET A 1 -15.58 -7.30 -7.78
C MET A 1 -15.22 -6.49 -6.55
N GLN A 2 -13.95 -6.43 -6.21
CA GLN A 2 -13.53 -5.71 -5.00
C GLN A 2 -13.44 -4.21 -5.29
N ASP A 3 -13.97 -3.43 -4.36
CA ASP A 3 -13.81 -1.98 -4.38
C ASP A 3 -12.43 -1.63 -3.78
N LEU A 4 -11.49 -1.27 -4.64
CA LEU A 4 -10.14 -0.93 -4.20
C LEU A 4 -10.08 0.37 -3.40
N LYS A 5 -11.03 1.28 -3.59
CA LYS A 5 -11.11 2.49 -2.73
C LYS A 5 -11.39 2.10 -1.29
N GLN A 6 -12.36 1.23 -1.07
CA GLN A 6 -12.70 0.75 0.27
C GLN A 6 -11.59 -0.15 0.83
N ARG A 7 -11.02 -1.01 0.00
CA ARG A 7 -10.01 -1.95 0.44
C ARG A 7 -8.73 -1.23 0.87
N THR A 8 -8.28 -0.24 0.11
CA THR A 8 -7.09 0.55 0.47
C THR A 8 -7.34 1.44 1.68
N PHE A 9 -8.55 1.97 1.82
CA PHE A 9 -8.96 2.71 3.02
C PHE A 9 -8.93 1.80 4.25
N GLY A 10 -9.51 0.59 4.15
CA GLY A 10 -9.50 -0.39 5.23
C GLY A 10 -8.11 -0.81 5.64
N PHE A 11 -7.19 -0.93 4.68
CA PHE A 11 -5.79 -1.22 4.96
C PHE A 11 -5.16 -0.12 5.81
N ALA A 12 -5.36 1.15 5.44
CA ALA A 12 -4.85 2.29 6.20
C ALA A 12 -5.39 2.31 7.63
N VAL A 13 -6.69 2.05 7.80
CA VAL A 13 -7.33 1.98 9.12
C VAL A 13 -6.73 0.85 9.96
N ALA A 14 -6.57 -0.33 9.37
CA ALA A 14 -6.02 -1.49 10.07
C ALA A 14 -4.58 -1.24 10.52
N VAL A 15 -3.77 -0.58 9.68
CA VAL A 15 -2.40 -0.18 10.03
C VAL A 15 -2.42 0.81 11.19
N ALA A 16 -3.30 1.81 11.16
CA ALA A 16 -3.41 2.79 12.24
C ALA A 16 -3.77 2.12 13.56
N ARG A 17 -4.66 1.13 13.53
CA ARG A 17 -5.03 0.36 14.74
C ARG A 17 -3.85 -0.47 15.26
N LEU A 18 -3.06 -1.07 14.37
CA LEU A 18 -1.83 -1.74 14.79
C LEU A 18 -0.91 -0.75 15.51
N ILE A 19 -0.70 0.42 14.94
CA ILE A 19 0.20 1.45 15.48
C ILE A 19 -0.27 1.88 16.88
N GLN A 20 -1.58 2.06 17.07
CA GLN A 20 -2.13 2.41 18.37
C GLN A 20 -1.85 1.35 19.45
N GLY A 21 -1.68 0.09 19.05
CA GLY A 21 -1.39 -1.01 19.97
C GLY A 21 0.10 -1.28 20.18
N LEU A 22 1.00 -0.59 19.47
CA LEU A 22 2.43 -0.80 19.62
C LEU A 22 2.93 -0.28 20.96
N PRO A 23 3.90 -0.99 21.62
CA PRO A 23 4.59 -0.44 22.76
C PRO A 23 5.27 0.89 22.40
N PHE A 24 5.24 1.84 23.33
CA PHE A 24 5.79 3.17 23.11
C PHE A 24 7.31 3.16 23.35
N ASN A 25 8.08 3.21 22.26
CA ASN A 25 9.55 3.31 22.32
C ASN A 25 10.07 3.98 21.06
N THR A 26 11.36 4.32 21.04
CA THR A 26 11.98 5.09 19.96
C THR A 26 11.91 4.35 18.62
N VAL A 27 12.17 3.05 18.60
CA VAL A 27 12.18 2.26 17.37
C VAL A 27 10.79 2.17 16.78
N ASN A 28 9.81 1.79 17.59
CA ASN A 28 8.42 1.69 17.15
C ASN A 28 7.90 3.03 16.67
N LYS A 29 8.22 4.12 17.38
CA LYS A 29 7.80 5.47 16.98
C LYS A 29 8.34 5.84 15.60
N ALA A 30 9.63 5.60 15.37
CA ALA A 30 10.27 5.95 14.10
C ALA A 30 9.66 5.17 12.93
N TYR A 31 9.52 3.85 13.08
CA TYR A 31 8.95 3.01 12.02
C TYR A 31 7.45 3.26 11.83
N ALA A 32 6.72 3.47 12.92
CA ALA A 32 5.29 3.78 12.86
C ALA A 32 5.02 5.08 12.12
N ASN A 33 5.85 6.10 12.30
CA ASN A 33 5.70 7.38 11.59
C ASN A 33 5.84 7.19 10.08
N GLN A 34 6.77 6.36 9.64
CA GLN A 34 6.93 6.06 8.22
C GLN A 34 5.78 5.18 7.70
N LEU A 35 5.38 4.18 8.47
CA LEU A 35 4.31 3.27 8.08
C LEU A 35 2.97 3.98 7.96
N ILE A 36 2.61 4.85 8.90
CA ILE A 36 1.34 5.58 8.85
C ILE A 36 1.27 6.44 7.59
N ARG A 37 2.39 7.05 7.21
CA ARG A 37 2.48 7.87 6.00
C ARG A 37 2.28 7.03 4.75
N CYS A 38 3.10 5.98 4.55
CA CYS A 38 3.05 5.21 3.31
C CYS A 38 1.77 4.39 3.18
N SER A 39 1.28 3.79 4.27
CA SER A 39 0.04 3.01 4.23
C SER A 39 -1.18 3.88 3.89
N SER A 40 -1.22 5.10 4.40
CA SER A 40 -2.29 6.06 4.07
C SER A 40 -2.17 6.56 2.64
N SER A 41 -0.95 6.69 2.13
CA SER A 41 -0.68 7.15 0.77
C SER A 41 -1.11 6.15 -0.29
N VAL A 42 -1.19 4.86 0.03
CA VAL A 42 -1.67 3.83 -0.92
C VAL A 42 -3.08 4.21 -1.42
N GLY A 43 -4.01 4.40 -0.51
CA GLY A 43 -5.39 4.73 -0.87
C GLY A 43 -5.54 6.14 -1.43
N ALA A 44 -4.82 7.11 -0.87
CA ALA A 44 -4.87 8.50 -1.34
C ALA A 44 -4.41 8.61 -2.80
N ASN A 45 -3.31 7.96 -3.14
CA ASN A 45 -2.79 7.97 -4.51
C ASN A 45 -3.63 7.10 -5.46
N TYR A 46 -4.23 6.03 -4.95
CA TYR A 46 -5.16 5.23 -5.76
C TYR A 46 -6.37 6.08 -6.16
N ARG A 47 -6.94 6.86 -5.26
CA ARG A 47 -8.04 7.78 -5.59
C ARG A 47 -7.62 8.79 -6.64
N ALA A 48 -6.39 9.30 -6.56
CA ALA A 48 -5.85 10.22 -7.56
C ALA A 48 -5.71 9.52 -8.92
N ALA A 49 -5.25 8.26 -8.94
CA ALA A 49 -5.14 7.47 -10.17
C ALA A 49 -6.51 7.28 -10.83
N ARG A 50 -7.57 7.10 -10.05
CA ARG A 50 -8.93 6.95 -10.60
C ARG A 50 -9.43 8.22 -11.30
N ARG A 51 -8.81 9.36 -11.05
CA ARG A 51 -9.14 10.63 -11.71
C ARG A 51 -8.08 11.04 -12.74
N ALA A 52 -7.29 10.07 -13.20
CA ALA A 52 -6.23 10.33 -14.17
C ALA A 52 -6.80 10.86 -15.49
N LYS A 53 -6.04 11.74 -16.15
CA LYS A 53 -6.44 12.43 -17.38
C LYS A 53 -6.17 11.61 -18.64
N SER A 54 -5.30 10.58 -18.53
CA SER A 54 -4.90 9.74 -19.66
C SER A 54 -4.40 8.40 -19.10
N ASP A 55 -4.17 7.43 -20.01
CA ASP A 55 -3.59 6.15 -19.62
C ASP A 55 -2.16 6.34 -19.10
N ALA A 56 -1.38 7.23 -19.71
CA ALA A 56 -0.02 7.52 -19.25
C ALA A 56 -0.03 8.11 -17.83
N ASP A 57 -0.94 9.04 -17.55
CA ASP A 57 -1.10 9.64 -16.22
C ASP A 57 -1.55 8.59 -15.22
N PHE A 58 -2.47 7.71 -15.61
CA PHE A 58 -2.94 6.60 -14.77
C PHE A 58 -1.78 5.68 -14.37
N ILE A 59 -0.95 5.27 -15.33
CA ILE A 59 0.22 4.44 -15.09
C ILE A 59 1.18 5.14 -14.13
N HIS A 60 1.47 6.43 -14.37
CA HIS A 60 2.36 7.21 -13.51
C HIS A 60 1.87 7.21 -12.06
N LYS A 61 0.59 7.47 -11.86
CA LYS A 61 0.00 7.51 -10.51
C LYS A 61 -0.05 6.12 -9.87
N LEU A 62 -0.37 5.07 -10.65
CA LEU A 62 -0.36 3.71 -10.13
C LEU A 62 1.04 3.25 -9.71
N LYS A 63 2.09 3.72 -10.41
CA LYS A 63 3.47 3.41 -10.00
C LYS A 63 3.76 3.98 -8.61
N ILE A 64 3.22 5.15 -8.29
CA ILE A 64 3.36 5.73 -6.94
C ILE A 64 2.63 4.86 -5.92
N VAL A 65 1.41 4.41 -6.23
CA VAL A 65 0.65 3.50 -5.35
C VAL A 65 1.43 2.22 -5.09
N GLU A 66 2.02 1.64 -6.13
CA GLU A 66 2.86 0.44 -6.05
C GLU A 66 4.05 0.67 -5.09
N GLU A 67 4.75 1.79 -5.24
CA GLU A 67 5.89 2.15 -4.39
C GLU A 67 5.48 2.30 -2.93
N GLU A 68 4.35 2.95 -2.66
CA GLU A 68 3.85 3.15 -1.29
C GLU A 68 3.41 1.84 -0.65
N ALA A 69 2.80 0.93 -1.44
CA ALA A 69 2.44 -0.40 -0.94
C ALA A 69 3.68 -1.22 -0.59
N ASP A 70 4.71 -1.18 -1.44
CA ASP A 70 5.97 -1.87 -1.19
C ASP A 70 6.67 -1.33 0.05
N GLU A 71 6.71 0.00 0.21
CA GLU A 71 7.27 0.66 1.39
C GLU A 71 6.52 0.25 2.66
N SER A 72 5.19 0.09 2.56
CA SER A 72 4.38 -0.39 3.69
C SER A 72 4.78 -1.80 4.12
N VAL A 73 5.03 -2.70 3.17
CA VAL A 73 5.52 -4.05 3.47
C VAL A 73 6.85 -3.96 4.23
N TYR A 74 7.76 -3.12 3.76
CA TYR A 74 9.08 -2.97 4.37
C TYR A 74 8.99 -2.56 5.85
N PHE A 75 8.20 -1.52 6.16
CA PHE A 75 8.07 -1.06 7.55
C PHE A 75 7.29 -2.04 8.42
N LEU A 76 6.32 -2.76 7.86
CA LEU A 76 5.64 -3.84 8.58
C LEU A 76 6.63 -4.95 8.94
N GLU A 77 7.50 -5.34 8.02
CA GLU A 77 8.52 -6.36 8.27
C GLU A 77 9.50 -5.93 9.37
N LEU A 78 9.91 -4.66 9.37
CA LEU A 78 10.75 -4.12 10.44
C LEU A 78 10.03 -4.17 11.79
N LEU A 79 8.79 -3.73 11.84
CA LEU A 79 8.00 -3.78 13.09
C LEU A 79 7.80 -5.20 13.59
N LEU A 80 7.69 -6.17 12.68
CA LEU A 80 7.56 -7.58 13.05
C LEU A 80 8.75 -8.07 13.87
N ILE A 81 9.96 -7.68 13.48
CA ILE A 81 11.19 -8.06 14.18
C ILE A 81 11.18 -7.57 15.63
N PHE A 82 10.72 -6.34 15.86
CA PHE A 82 10.78 -5.70 17.18
C PHE A 82 9.52 -5.91 18.02
N ASN A 83 8.47 -6.53 17.45
CA ASN A 83 7.19 -6.73 18.13
C ASN A 83 6.67 -8.16 17.91
N PRO A 84 7.42 -9.19 18.37
CA PRO A 84 7.01 -10.58 18.12
C PRO A 84 5.67 -10.94 18.76
N GLY A 85 5.28 -10.24 19.82
CA GLY A 85 3.96 -10.45 20.47
C GLY A 85 2.78 -10.01 19.61
N LEU A 86 3.03 -9.22 18.56
CA LEU A 86 2.01 -8.75 17.62
C LEU A 86 2.17 -9.38 16.22
N SER A 87 2.92 -10.49 16.15
CA SER A 87 3.27 -11.13 14.87
C SER A 87 2.05 -11.53 14.05
N GLU A 88 1.00 -12.02 14.68
CA GLU A 88 -0.21 -12.44 13.96
C GLU A 88 -0.86 -11.26 13.26
N GLN A 89 -1.05 -10.15 13.98
CA GLN A 89 -1.65 -8.93 13.42
C GLN A 89 -0.77 -8.33 12.33
N ILE A 90 0.54 -8.28 12.55
CA ILE A 90 1.50 -7.71 11.57
C ILE A 90 1.55 -8.57 10.31
N ASN A 91 1.62 -9.90 10.46
CA ASN A 91 1.65 -10.81 9.31
C ASN A 91 0.37 -10.72 8.48
N TYR A 92 -0.78 -10.53 9.11
CA TYR A 92 -2.03 -10.29 8.38
C TYR A 92 -1.92 -9.05 7.48
N LEU A 93 -1.35 -7.96 8.01
CA LEU A 93 -1.18 -6.71 7.26
C LEU A 93 -0.12 -6.83 6.15
N ILE A 94 0.95 -7.57 6.39
CA ILE A 94 1.96 -7.86 5.35
C ILE A 94 1.30 -8.60 4.18
N LYS A 95 0.48 -9.59 4.50
CA LYS A 95 -0.24 -10.36 3.47
C LYS A 95 -1.18 -9.46 2.66
N GLU A 96 -1.91 -8.58 3.32
CA GLU A 96 -2.82 -7.65 2.64
C GLU A 96 -2.05 -6.64 1.78
N ALA A 97 -0.98 -6.04 2.31
CA ALA A 97 -0.16 -5.10 1.56
C ALA A 97 0.46 -5.77 0.33
N THR A 98 0.94 -7.01 0.47
CA THR A 98 1.50 -7.78 -0.63
C THR A 98 0.45 -8.09 -1.70
N ALA A 99 -0.77 -8.43 -1.28
CA ALA A 99 -1.88 -8.68 -2.20
C ALA A 99 -2.24 -7.42 -2.99
N LEU A 100 -2.32 -6.28 -2.30
CA LEU A 100 -2.57 -4.99 -2.95
C LEU A 100 -1.47 -4.64 -3.95
N LEU A 101 -0.21 -4.83 -3.56
CA LEU A 101 0.94 -4.59 -4.43
C LEU A 101 0.83 -5.38 -5.74
N LYS A 102 0.49 -6.67 -5.65
CA LYS A 102 0.31 -7.53 -6.84
C LYS A 102 -0.80 -7.01 -7.75
N ILE A 103 -1.89 -6.53 -7.18
CA ILE A 103 -3.02 -5.98 -7.95
C ILE A 103 -2.55 -4.74 -8.73
N PHE A 104 -1.81 -3.84 -8.09
CA PHE A 104 -1.34 -2.61 -8.75
C PHE A 104 -0.31 -2.91 -9.82
N VAL A 105 0.62 -3.83 -9.58
CA VAL A 105 1.60 -4.28 -10.59
C VAL A 105 0.87 -4.84 -11.82
N ALA A 106 -0.14 -5.68 -11.61
CA ALA A 106 -0.93 -6.25 -12.70
C ALA A 106 -1.69 -5.17 -13.46
N SER A 107 -2.26 -4.18 -12.76
CA SER A 107 -2.98 -3.07 -13.39
C SER A 107 -2.08 -2.22 -14.28
N VAL A 108 -0.84 -1.96 -13.84
CA VAL A 108 0.15 -1.23 -14.65
C VAL A 108 0.47 -2.01 -15.93
N LYS A 109 0.72 -3.31 -15.81
CA LYS A 109 1.03 -4.18 -16.96
C LYS A 109 -0.12 -4.21 -17.96
N THR A 110 -1.34 -4.36 -17.49
CA THR A 110 -2.54 -4.40 -18.33
C THR A 110 -2.71 -3.08 -19.09
N THR A 111 -2.58 -1.95 -18.40
CA THR A 111 -2.72 -0.63 -19.02
C THR A 111 -1.63 -0.38 -20.04
N ARG A 112 -0.38 -0.75 -19.77
CA ARG A 112 0.74 -0.65 -20.74
C ARG A 112 0.50 -1.50 -21.96
N SER A 113 0.01 -2.72 -21.78
CA SER A 113 -0.31 -3.63 -22.88
C SER A 113 -1.38 -3.01 -23.79
N ASN A 114 -2.44 -2.45 -23.20
CA ASN A 114 -3.50 -1.79 -23.93
C ASN A 114 -3.01 -0.57 -24.70
N LEU A 115 -2.13 0.24 -24.09
CA LEU A 115 -1.49 1.38 -24.75
C LEU A 115 -0.69 0.95 -25.96
N ASN A 116 0.13 -0.10 -25.85
CA ASN A 116 0.97 -0.59 -26.94
C ASN A 116 0.11 -1.13 -28.10
N LYS A 117 -0.99 -1.80 -27.81
CA LYS A 117 -1.93 -2.28 -28.83
C LYS A 117 -2.56 -1.11 -29.60
N ASN A 118 -2.92 -0.04 -28.88
CA ASN A 118 -3.59 1.11 -29.47
C ASN A 118 -2.64 2.02 -30.25
N SER A 119 -1.35 2.00 -29.95
CA SER A 119 -0.34 2.82 -30.64
C SER A 119 0.35 2.07 -31.79
N GLY A 120 0.09 0.78 -31.90
CA GLY A 120 0.63 -0.04 -32.97
C GLY A 120 -0.27 -0.05 -34.16
#